data_2e7762c479b3888fc8ccea350f8c7796
#
_entry.id   2e7762c479b3888fc8ccea350f8c7796
#
_cell.length_a   1.000
_cell.length_b   1.000
_cell.length_c   1.000
_cell.angle_alpha   90.00
_cell.angle_beta   90.00
_cell.angle_gamma   90.00
#
_symmetry.space_group_name_H-M   'P 1'
#
loop_
_entity.id
_entity.type
_entity.pdbx_description
1 polymer ?
#
loop_
_entity_poly.entity_id
_entity_poly.type
_entity_poly.pdbx_seq_one_letter_code
_entity_poly.pdbx_strand_id
1 'polypeptide(L)'
;MGEPLIECVPNFSEGRDKDVIDAIINSITSVDGVSLLDVDMGADFNRTVVTMVGGPEAVLEAAIKSTGVALELIDMSKHTGEHARMGAIDVVPFIPLSNSSMEECIVLSERYAKAVSENYGIPIFLYAESARNERRVKLPDIRKGEYEALKEKLSDPEWEPDFGPSEFLPRS
;
A
#
# COMPACT_ATOMS: atom_id res chain seq x y z
N MET A 1 -10.25 4.62 29.38
CA MET A 1 -9.87 4.95 27.99
C MET A 1 -9.65 3.65 27.23
N GLY A 2 -10.19 3.55 26.03
CA GLY A 2 -9.99 2.37 25.19
C GLY A 2 -8.61 2.33 24.55
N GLU A 3 -8.24 1.17 24.01
CA GLU A 3 -7.02 1.03 23.23
C GLU A 3 -7.13 1.82 21.91
N PRO A 4 -5.99 2.32 21.35
CA PRO A 4 -6.03 3.00 20.07
C PRO A 4 -6.39 2.03 18.95
N LEU A 5 -7.25 2.46 18.04
CA LEU A 5 -7.64 1.73 16.84
C LEU A 5 -7.28 2.52 15.59
N ILE A 6 -6.67 1.83 14.67
CA ILE A 6 -6.27 2.35 13.35
C ILE A 6 -6.95 1.51 12.28
N GLU A 7 -7.51 2.18 11.29
CA GLU A 7 -8.00 1.54 10.06
C GLU A 7 -6.90 1.60 8.99
N CYS A 8 -6.73 0.53 8.25
CA CYS A 8 -5.83 0.48 7.09
C CYS A 8 -6.58 -0.10 5.91
N VAL A 9 -6.46 0.55 4.75
CA VAL A 9 -7.26 0.20 3.57
C VAL A 9 -6.34 0.01 2.34
N PRO A 10 -5.47 -1.02 2.35
CA PRO A 10 -4.59 -1.25 1.23
C PRO A 10 -5.36 -1.63 -0.04
N ASN A 11 -4.87 -1.12 -1.17
CA ASN A 11 -5.34 -1.48 -2.50
C ASN A 11 -4.30 -2.36 -3.18
N PHE A 12 -4.70 -3.57 -3.57
CA PHE A 12 -3.85 -4.52 -4.27
C PHE A 12 -4.24 -4.58 -5.75
N SER A 13 -3.26 -4.60 -6.64
CA SER A 13 -3.48 -4.65 -8.08
C SER A 13 -3.73 -6.09 -8.56
N GLU A 14 -4.75 -6.72 -8.01
CA GLU A 14 -5.29 -8.03 -8.38
C GLU A 14 -6.77 -8.07 -8.05
N GLY A 15 -7.61 -8.37 -9.00
CA GLY A 15 -9.05 -8.44 -8.79
C GLY A 15 -9.70 -9.61 -9.51
N ARG A 16 -8.90 -10.54 -10.05
CA ARG A 16 -9.39 -11.66 -10.88
C ARG A 16 -9.00 -13.02 -10.34
N ASP A 17 -7.81 -13.13 -9.76
CA ASP A 17 -7.31 -14.37 -9.20
C ASP A 17 -7.62 -14.44 -7.69
N LYS A 18 -8.65 -15.24 -7.36
CA LYS A 18 -9.10 -15.40 -5.98
C LYS A 18 -8.03 -16.04 -5.09
N ASP A 19 -7.21 -16.94 -5.62
CA ASP A 19 -6.18 -17.64 -4.84
C ASP A 19 -5.10 -16.65 -4.38
N VAL A 20 -4.74 -15.69 -5.24
CA VAL A 20 -3.82 -14.60 -4.87
C VAL A 20 -4.42 -13.73 -3.76
N ILE A 21 -5.69 -13.36 -3.90
CA ILE A 21 -6.38 -12.54 -2.89
C ILE A 21 -6.53 -13.30 -1.58
N ASP A 22 -6.87 -14.58 -1.61
CA ASP A 22 -6.97 -15.41 -0.41
C ASP A 22 -5.63 -15.51 0.33
N ALA A 23 -4.52 -15.63 -0.39
CA ALA A 23 -3.18 -15.64 0.21
C ALA A 23 -2.84 -14.29 0.88
N ILE A 24 -3.18 -13.17 0.25
CA ILE A 24 -3.03 -11.84 0.83
C ILE A 24 -3.86 -11.69 2.11
N ILE A 25 -5.14 -12.09 2.05
CA ILE A 25 -6.05 -12.04 3.20
C ILE A 25 -5.54 -12.90 4.34
N ASN A 26 -5.08 -14.11 4.07
CA ASN A 26 -4.54 -15.02 5.08
C ASN A 26 -3.32 -14.40 5.80
N SER A 27 -2.47 -13.67 5.10
CA SER A 27 -1.34 -12.97 5.71
C SER A 27 -1.80 -11.89 6.70
N ILE A 28 -2.92 -11.23 6.40
CA ILE A 28 -3.52 -10.21 7.28
C ILE A 28 -4.16 -10.88 8.51
N THR A 29 -5.01 -11.86 8.30
CA THR A 29 -5.75 -12.53 9.37
C THR A 29 -4.87 -13.38 10.28
N SER A 30 -3.65 -13.72 9.86
CA SER A 30 -2.66 -14.40 10.68
C SER A 30 -2.08 -13.53 11.81
N VAL A 31 -2.25 -12.22 11.72
CA VAL A 31 -1.76 -11.28 12.73
C VAL A 31 -2.79 -11.13 13.85
N ASP A 32 -2.38 -11.43 15.08
CA ASP A 32 -3.22 -11.26 16.26
C ASP A 32 -3.53 -9.77 16.47
N GLY A 33 -4.79 -9.47 16.78
CA GLY A 33 -5.23 -8.10 17.05
C GLY A 33 -5.72 -7.33 15.81
N VAL A 34 -5.76 -7.97 14.64
CA VAL A 34 -6.32 -7.39 13.42
C VAL A 34 -7.68 -8.00 13.13
N SER A 35 -8.66 -7.15 12.84
CA SER A 35 -9.98 -7.54 12.36
C SER A 35 -10.13 -7.17 10.90
N LEU A 36 -10.48 -8.16 10.07
CA LEU A 36 -10.79 -7.95 8.66
C LEU A 36 -12.25 -7.51 8.56
N LEU A 37 -12.51 -6.31 8.04
CA LEU A 37 -13.86 -5.76 7.95
C LEU A 37 -14.48 -5.96 6.58
N ASP A 38 -13.71 -5.85 5.51
CA ASP A 38 -14.23 -5.94 4.15
C ASP A 38 -13.14 -6.36 3.15
N VAL A 39 -13.57 -7.04 2.10
CA VAL A 39 -12.75 -7.37 0.92
C VAL A 39 -13.58 -7.08 -0.31
N ASP A 40 -13.23 -6.04 -1.04
CA ASP A 40 -13.93 -5.63 -2.27
C ASP A 40 -13.05 -5.97 -3.49
N MET A 41 -13.37 -7.10 -4.11
CA MET A 41 -12.65 -7.62 -5.27
C MET A 41 -13.33 -7.19 -6.56
N GLY A 42 -12.65 -6.39 -7.38
CA GLY A 42 -13.18 -5.85 -8.64
C GLY A 42 -12.44 -6.37 -9.86
N ALA A 43 -13.08 -7.24 -10.66
CA ALA A 43 -12.46 -7.86 -11.83
C ALA A 43 -12.19 -6.88 -12.98
N ASP A 44 -13.11 -5.95 -13.25
CA ASP A 44 -12.96 -4.96 -14.32
C ASP A 44 -11.82 -3.98 -14.02
N PHE A 45 -11.73 -3.55 -12.77
CA PHE A 45 -10.66 -2.69 -12.29
C PHE A 45 -9.34 -3.45 -12.12
N ASN A 46 -9.41 -4.76 -11.97
CA ASN A 46 -8.31 -5.64 -11.59
C ASN A 46 -7.62 -5.13 -10.31
N ARG A 47 -8.45 -4.90 -9.30
CA ARG A 47 -8.04 -4.33 -8.01
C ARG A 47 -8.90 -4.93 -6.89
N THR A 48 -8.29 -5.11 -5.74
CA THR A 48 -8.98 -5.49 -4.51
C THR A 48 -8.66 -4.47 -3.42
N VAL A 49 -9.71 -3.97 -2.78
CA VAL A 49 -9.61 -3.09 -1.61
C VAL A 49 -9.90 -3.90 -0.36
N VAL A 50 -8.96 -3.93 0.55
CA VAL A 50 -9.08 -4.66 1.82
C VAL A 50 -9.17 -3.66 2.95
N THR A 51 -10.18 -3.79 3.83
CA THR A 51 -10.34 -2.94 5.00
C THR A 51 -10.03 -3.74 6.26
N MET A 52 -9.06 -3.29 7.04
CA MET A 52 -8.70 -3.89 8.32
C MET A 52 -8.64 -2.84 9.43
N VAL A 53 -8.86 -3.29 10.66
CA VAL A 53 -8.80 -2.47 11.86
C VAL A 53 -8.07 -3.22 12.97
N GLY A 54 -7.30 -2.50 13.74
CA GLY A 54 -6.60 -3.06 14.90
C GLY A 54 -5.78 -2.02 15.63
N GLY A 55 -5.01 -2.46 16.62
CA GLY A 55 -4.02 -1.62 17.27
C GLY A 55 -2.92 -1.21 16.30
N PRO A 56 -2.20 -0.12 16.58
CA PRO A 56 -1.18 0.40 15.65
C PRO A 56 -0.13 -0.63 15.24
N GLU A 57 0.41 -1.39 16.18
CA GLU A 57 1.45 -2.40 15.90
C GLU A 57 0.91 -3.57 15.09
N ALA A 58 -0.30 -4.05 15.41
CA ALA A 58 -0.93 -5.17 14.71
C ALA A 58 -1.25 -4.82 13.24
N VAL A 59 -1.82 -3.64 13.02
CA VAL A 59 -2.16 -3.14 11.68
C VAL A 59 -0.89 -2.92 10.85
N LEU A 60 0.16 -2.36 11.45
CA LEU A 60 1.45 -2.19 10.79
C LEU A 60 2.04 -3.53 10.35
N GLU A 61 2.04 -4.53 11.22
CA GLU A 61 2.54 -5.87 10.91
C GLU A 61 1.74 -6.51 9.76
N ALA A 62 0.42 -6.41 9.81
CA ALA A 62 -0.45 -6.94 8.75
C ALA A 62 -0.22 -6.24 7.41
N ALA A 63 -0.03 -4.93 7.42
CA ALA A 63 0.28 -4.17 6.22
C ALA A 63 1.62 -4.60 5.60
N ILE A 64 2.65 -4.79 6.41
CA ILE A 64 3.97 -5.24 5.95
C ILE A 64 3.91 -6.65 5.38
N LYS A 65 3.28 -7.60 6.09
CA LYS A 65 3.15 -9.00 5.65
C LYS A 65 2.37 -9.11 4.34
N SER A 66 1.24 -8.44 4.24
CA SER A 66 0.40 -8.48 3.04
C SER A 66 1.10 -7.86 1.82
N THR A 67 1.93 -6.84 2.04
CA THR A 67 2.77 -6.27 0.99
C THR A 67 3.76 -7.30 0.44
N GLY A 68 4.43 -8.04 1.31
CA GLY A 68 5.37 -9.10 0.89
C GLY A 68 4.70 -10.18 0.07
N VAL A 69 3.52 -10.66 0.49
CA VAL A 69 2.74 -11.66 -0.25
C VAL A 69 2.30 -11.12 -1.61
N ALA A 70 1.81 -9.89 -1.65
CA ALA A 70 1.37 -9.27 -2.90
C ALA A 70 2.53 -9.12 -3.90
N LEU A 71 3.69 -8.68 -3.46
CA LEU A 71 4.88 -8.55 -4.31
C LEU A 71 5.35 -9.89 -4.87
N GLU A 72 5.19 -10.97 -4.12
CA GLU A 72 5.54 -12.32 -4.56
C GLU A 72 4.57 -12.86 -5.62
N LEU A 73 3.28 -12.62 -5.46
CA LEU A 73 2.22 -13.25 -6.26
C LEU A 73 1.70 -12.39 -7.41
N ILE A 74 1.78 -11.07 -7.33
CA ILE A 74 1.32 -10.16 -8.37
C ILE A 74 2.48 -9.79 -9.29
N ASP A 75 2.25 -9.88 -10.60
CA ASP A 75 3.22 -9.50 -11.62
C ASP A 75 2.71 -8.32 -12.42
N MET A 76 3.16 -7.11 -12.08
CA MET A 76 2.73 -5.88 -12.73
C MET A 76 3.09 -5.80 -14.21
N SER A 77 4.12 -6.53 -14.65
CA SER A 77 4.48 -6.56 -16.07
C SER A 77 3.39 -7.17 -16.96
N LYS A 78 2.45 -7.90 -16.36
CA LYS A 78 1.31 -8.55 -17.03
C LYS A 78 -0.04 -7.92 -16.65
N HIS A 79 -0.02 -6.92 -15.78
CA HIS A 79 -1.23 -6.34 -15.22
C HIS A 79 -1.94 -5.42 -16.20
N THR A 80 -3.26 -5.61 -16.34
CA THR A 80 -4.17 -4.73 -17.08
C THR A 80 -5.46 -4.54 -16.28
N GLY A 81 -6.02 -3.35 -16.30
CA GLY A 81 -7.26 -3.02 -15.59
C GLY A 81 -7.62 -1.56 -15.78
N GLU A 82 -8.86 -1.20 -15.47
CA GLU A 82 -9.36 0.18 -15.66
C GLU A 82 -9.00 1.13 -14.52
N HIS A 83 -8.60 0.60 -13.36
CA HIS A 83 -8.23 1.43 -12.23
C HIS A 83 -6.79 1.94 -12.34
N ALA A 84 -6.61 3.23 -12.04
CA ALA A 84 -5.27 3.84 -11.96
C ALA A 84 -4.44 3.18 -10.84
N ARG A 85 -3.21 2.79 -11.16
CA ARG A 85 -2.31 2.15 -10.18
C ARG A 85 -0.84 2.41 -10.51
N MET A 86 -0.02 2.33 -9.48
CA MET A 86 1.43 2.53 -9.57
C MET A 86 2.23 1.24 -9.42
N GLY A 87 1.69 0.24 -8.72
CA GLY A 87 2.38 -1.00 -8.45
C GLY A 87 1.46 -2.09 -7.93
N ALA A 88 2.04 -3.24 -7.55
CA ALA A 88 1.31 -4.39 -7.00
C ALA A 88 0.52 -4.01 -5.75
N ILE A 89 1.11 -3.17 -4.90
CA ILE A 89 0.41 -2.48 -3.82
C ILE A 89 0.35 -1.03 -4.22
N ASP A 90 -0.83 -0.56 -4.59
CA ASP A 90 -0.98 0.80 -5.11
C ASP A 90 -0.95 1.84 -3.99
N VAL A 91 -1.80 1.66 -2.97
CA VAL A 91 -1.85 2.55 -1.80
C VAL A 91 -2.03 1.77 -0.51
N VAL A 92 -1.51 2.32 0.59
CA VAL A 92 -1.67 1.76 1.94
C VAL A 92 -1.97 2.90 2.91
N PRO A 93 -3.22 3.39 2.95
CA PRO A 93 -3.59 4.47 3.86
C PRO A 93 -3.80 3.97 5.29
N PHE A 94 -3.30 4.73 6.26
CA PHE A 94 -3.56 4.55 7.69
C PHE A 94 -4.46 5.67 8.17
N ILE A 95 -5.58 5.33 8.80
CA ILE A 95 -6.63 6.26 9.16
C ILE A 95 -6.90 6.16 10.67
N PRO A 96 -6.88 7.29 11.42
CA PRO A 96 -7.21 7.23 12.85
C PRO A 96 -8.71 6.95 13.03
N LEU A 97 -9.02 5.95 13.82
CA LEU A 97 -10.41 5.54 14.05
C LEU A 97 -10.90 5.87 15.44
N SER A 98 -10.20 5.39 16.49
CA SER A 98 -10.62 5.58 17.88
C SER A 98 -9.39 5.66 18.78
N ASN A 99 -9.37 6.61 19.71
CA ASN A 99 -8.27 6.83 20.66
C ASN A 99 -6.90 6.93 19.97
N SER A 100 -6.87 7.47 18.77
CA SER A 100 -5.68 7.62 17.92
C SER A 100 -5.71 8.98 17.25
N SER A 101 -4.56 9.39 16.68
CA SER A 101 -4.39 10.69 16.04
C SER A 101 -3.84 10.57 14.63
N MET A 102 -3.99 11.64 13.85
CA MET A 102 -3.38 11.71 12.52
C MET A 102 -1.84 11.65 12.61
N GLU A 103 -1.24 12.24 13.64
CA GLU A 103 0.21 12.21 13.87
C GLU A 103 0.70 10.77 14.06
N GLU A 104 -0.04 9.94 14.78
CA GLU A 104 0.28 8.51 14.93
C GLU A 104 0.20 7.78 13.59
N CYS A 105 -0.78 8.12 12.76
CA CYS A 105 -0.92 7.53 11.42
C CYS A 105 0.23 7.94 10.49
N ILE A 106 0.70 9.18 10.58
CA ILE A 106 1.87 9.65 9.84
C ILE A 106 3.11 8.85 10.23
N VAL A 107 3.33 8.65 11.54
CA VAL A 107 4.44 7.83 12.04
C VAL A 107 4.33 6.39 11.55
N LEU A 108 3.12 5.81 11.57
CA LEU A 108 2.89 4.45 11.05
C LEU A 108 3.21 4.36 9.56
N SER A 109 2.80 5.34 8.76
CA SER A 109 3.09 5.35 7.33
C SER A 109 4.60 5.41 7.04
N GLU A 110 5.35 6.17 7.83
CA GLU A 110 6.81 6.24 7.72
C GLU A 110 7.48 4.93 8.15
N ARG A 111 7.00 4.32 9.23
CA ARG A 111 7.49 3.00 9.69
C ARG A 111 7.20 1.91 8.66
N TYR A 112 6.01 1.91 8.09
CA TYR A 112 5.64 1.01 7.00
C TYR A 112 6.56 1.19 5.81
N ALA A 113 6.71 2.43 5.34
CA ALA A 113 7.55 2.76 4.19
C ALA A 113 9.00 2.31 4.37
N LYS A 114 9.56 2.55 5.55
CA LYS A 114 10.92 2.11 5.88
C LYS A 114 11.03 0.59 5.86
N ALA A 115 10.11 -0.12 6.52
CA ALA A 115 10.12 -1.57 6.61
C ALA A 115 10.00 -2.24 5.23
N VAL A 116 9.05 -1.83 4.40
CA VAL A 116 8.84 -2.46 3.09
C VAL A 116 9.93 -2.09 2.08
N SER A 117 10.50 -0.90 2.17
CA SER A 117 11.63 -0.53 1.30
C SER A 117 12.90 -1.29 1.66
N GLU A 118 13.16 -1.50 2.94
CA GLU A 118 14.32 -2.28 3.41
C GLU A 118 14.14 -3.78 3.15
N ASN A 119 12.94 -4.32 3.41
CA ASN A 119 12.68 -5.75 3.28
C ASN A 119 12.49 -6.20 1.83
N TYR A 120 11.89 -5.37 1.00
CA TYR A 120 11.46 -5.74 -0.35
C TYR A 120 12.10 -4.93 -1.47
N GLY A 121 12.81 -3.85 -1.13
CA GLY A 121 13.54 -3.02 -2.11
C GLY A 121 12.65 -2.22 -3.05
N ILE A 122 11.41 -1.90 -2.65
CA ILE A 122 10.47 -1.13 -3.46
C ILE A 122 10.52 0.37 -3.16
N PRO A 123 10.32 1.24 -4.16
CA PRO A 123 10.21 2.67 -3.94
C PRO A 123 8.87 3.03 -3.32
N ILE A 124 8.88 3.95 -2.36
CA ILE A 124 7.67 4.41 -1.65
C ILE A 124 7.56 5.93 -1.73
N PHE A 125 6.36 6.40 -2.05
CA PHE A 125 6.00 7.81 -2.04
C PHE A 125 4.96 8.06 -0.94
N LEU A 126 5.25 8.99 -0.05
CA LEU A 126 4.30 9.43 0.97
C LEU A 126 3.34 10.46 0.36
N TYR A 127 2.05 10.37 0.70
CA TYR A 127 1.03 11.25 0.16
C TYR A 127 0.07 11.77 1.25
N ALA A 128 -0.84 12.64 0.88
CA ALA A 128 -1.80 13.28 1.80
C ALA A 128 -1.11 13.93 3.01
N GLU A 129 -1.56 13.63 4.22
CA GLU A 129 -1.04 14.24 5.45
C GLU A 129 0.43 13.84 5.74
N SER A 130 0.90 12.70 5.21
CA SER A 130 2.29 12.27 5.35
C SER A 130 3.22 12.82 4.26
N ALA A 131 2.69 13.48 3.25
CA ALA A 131 3.48 14.00 2.13
C ALA A 131 4.59 14.95 2.58
N ARG A 132 5.80 14.74 2.07
CA ARG A 132 6.98 15.59 2.34
C ARG A 132 7.15 16.68 1.29
N ASN A 133 6.30 16.69 0.27
CA ASN A 133 6.36 17.59 -0.88
C ASN A 133 4.92 17.94 -1.31
N GLU A 134 4.66 19.20 -1.60
CA GLU A 134 3.33 19.68 -2.01
C GLU A 134 2.80 18.97 -3.25
N ARG A 135 3.66 18.57 -4.17
CA ARG A 135 3.30 17.82 -5.38
C ARG A 135 2.80 16.40 -5.10
N ARG A 136 3.01 15.90 -3.88
CA ARG A 136 2.66 14.53 -3.47
C ARG A 136 1.48 14.47 -2.51
N VAL A 137 0.87 15.60 -2.20
CA VAL A 137 -0.32 15.65 -1.33
C VAL A 137 -1.50 14.96 -1.99
N LYS A 138 -1.69 15.19 -3.29
CA LYS A 138 -2.81 14.62 -4.05
C LYS A 138 -2.38 13.34 -4.75
N LEU A 139 -3.03 12.24 -4.38
CA LEU A 139 -2.75 10.93 -4.96
C LEU A 139 -2.83 10.90 -6.51
N PRO A 140 -3.80 11.54 -7.17
CA PRO A 140 -3.83 11.57 -8.64
C PRO A 140 -2.57 12.16 -9.29
N ASP A 141 -1.91 13.12 -8.62
CA ASP A 141 -0.68 13.72 -9.13
C ASP A 141 0.49 12.72 -9.09
N ILE A 142 0.54 11.88 -8.03
CA ILE A 142 1.52 10.80 -7.92
C ILE A 142 1.24 9.71 -8.96
N ARG A 143 -0.04 9.33 -9.12
CA ARG A 143 -0.47 8.28 -10.06
C ARG A 143 -0.37 8.67 -11.52
N LYS A 144 -0.13 9.93 -11.84
CA LYS A 144 -0.06 10.42 -13.22
C LYS A 144 0.91 9.60 -14.06
N GLY A 145 0.40 9.02 -15.14
CA GLY A 145 1.16 8.12 -16.01
C GLY A 145 1.13 6.66 -15.55
N GLU A 146 0.69 6.40 -14.33
CA GLU A 146 0.52 5.07 -13.74
C GLU A 146 1.81 4.23 -13.74
N TYR A 147 1.65 2.90 -13.62
CA TYR A 147 2.77 1.95 -13.66
C TYR A 147 3.60 2.08 -14.96
N GLU A 148 2.95 2.33 -16.08
CA GLU A 148 3.60 2.42 -17.40
C GLU A 148 4.63 3.56 -17.50
N ALA A 149 4.41 4.66 -16.78
CA ALA A 149 5.34 5.78 -16.74
C ALA A 149 6.34 5.71 -15.58
N LEU A 150 6.20 4.76 -14.68
CA LEU A 150 6.96 4.70 -13.43
C LEU A 150 8.48 4.61 -13.66
N LYS A 151 8.90 3.81 -14.63
CA LYS A 151 10.32 3.64 -14.97
C LYS A 151 10.99 4.97 -15.34
N GLU A 152 10.32 5.74 -16.19
CA GLU A 152 10.80 7.05 -16.62
C GLU A 152 10.74 8.06 -15.46
N LYS A 153 9.66 8.03 -14.70
CA LYS A 153 9.45 8.87 -13.53
C LYS A 153 10.53 8.67 -12.47
N LEU A 154 10.91 7.43 -12.18
CA LEU A 154 11.96 7.12 -11.21
C LEU A 154 13.35 7.59 -11.66
N SER A 155 13.55 7.85 -12.94
CA SER A 155 14.80 8.44 -13.44
C SER A 155 14.86 9.97 -13.28
N ASP A 156 13.74 10.60 -12.95
CA ASP A 156 13.64 12.05 -12.73
C ASP A 156 13.96 12.38 -11.27
N PRO A 157 14.97 13.26 -11.00
CA PRO A 157 15.30 13.65 -9.63
C PRO A 157 14.14 14.27 -8.83
N GLU A 158 13.16 14.89 -9.51
CA GLU A 158 11.96 15.43 -8.85
C GLU A 158 11.05 14.34 -8.30
N TRP A 159 11.19 13.12 -8.77
CA TRP A 159 10.42 11.95 -8.35
C TRP A 159 11.25 10.93 -7.59
N GLU A 160 12.32 11.39 -6.93
CA GLU A 160 13.04 10.53 -6.00
C GLU A 160 12.09 10.00 -4.91
N PRO A 161 12.04 8.68 -4.67
CA PRO A 161 11.18 8.10 -3.63
C PRO A 161 11.51 8.66 -2.25
N ASP A 162 10.49 8.78 -1.40
CA ASP A 162 10.69 9.15 0.00
C ASP A 162 11.43 8.05 0.76
N PHE A 163 11.21 6.80 0.38
CA PHE A 163 11.92 5.62 0.88
C PHE A 163 12.20 4.67 -0.28
N GLY A 164 13.29 3.91 -0.15
CA GLY A 164 13.65 2.90 -1.12
C GLY A 164 14.45 3.43 -2.32
N PRO A 165 14.84 2.55 -3.23
CA PRO A 165 15.68 2.90 -4.39
C PRO A 165 14.87 3.54 -5.51
N SER A 166 15.54 4.35 -6.33
CA SER A 166 14.98 4.87 -7.59
C SER A 166 15.12 3.86 -8.73
N GLU A 167 14.93 2.58 -8.43
CA GLU A 167 15.04 1.48 -9.37
C GLU A 167 13.66 0.94 -9.73
N PHE A 168 13.39 0.82 -11.03
CA PHE A 168 12.15 0.22 -11.52
C PHE A 168 12.21 -1.30 -11.44
N LEU A 169 11.28 -1.89 -10.69
CA LEU A 169 11.12 -3.33 -10.57
C LEU A 169 9.87 -3.77 -11.36
N PRO A 170 10.03 -4.44 -12.51
CA PRO A 170 8.89 -4.71 -13.41
C PRO A 170 7.74 -5.48 -12.81
N ARG A 171 8.00 -6.29 -11.79
CA ARG A 171 6.95 -7.10 -11.16
C ARG A 171 6.22 -6.41 -10.02
N SER A 172 6.80 -5.36 -9.44
CA SER A 172 6.26 -4.73 -8.22
C SER A 172 5.24 -3.62 -8.47
#